data_055060b60963bd7e1492cb488dcaea71
#
_entry.id   055060b60963bd7e1492cb488dcaea71
#
_cell.length_a   1.000
_cell.length_b   1.000
_cell.length_c   1.000
_cell.angle_alpha   90.00
_cell.angle_beta   90.00
_cell.angle_gamma   90.00
#
_symmetry.space_group_name_H-M   'P 1'
#
loop_
_entity.id
_entity.type
_entity.pdbx_description
1 polymer ?
#
loop_
_entity_poly.entity_id
_entity_poly.type
_entity_poly.pdbx_seq_one_letter_code
_entity_poly.pdbx_strand_id
1 'polypeptide(L)'
;MTSRTSIFDRRRRIFAAAVALSLMPATACTGGGTTPGATAAPESSSPAASPTQTATPTPTASYKPADASGRAQNVPVPVLPEAAKAETKEGLEAFARYWFQLLSYGYETGDIGPLEAASEPSCTSCGRVKEVVQGWHSDGRWLAGGKLVVEGAQSKFVETGPSEYQVLVQVHQEPLSYYRADKTLDEKTDPSPAVGDIMVATYESGEWKALTVEHLAKSE
;
A
#
# COMPACT_ATOMS: atom_id res chain seq x y z
N MET A 1 25.17 -38.26 -24.26
CA MET A 1 25.02 -39.44 -23.39
C MET A 1 25.09 -38.93 -21.96
N THR A 2 24.06 -38.84 -21.26
CA THR A 2 23.14 -39.70 -20.61
C THR A 2 21.92 -38.88 -20.11
N SER A 3 20.77 -39.31 -20.54
CA SER A 3 19.47 -38.91 -19.98
C SER A 3 19.35 -39.21 -18.49
N ARG A 4 18.64 -38.38 -17.75
CA ARG A 4 17.89 -38.83 -16.59
C ARG A 4 16.52 -38.18 -16.55
N THR A 5 15.60 -39.05 -16.74
CA THR A 5 14.16 -39.07 -16.76
C THR A 5 13.55 -38.60 -15.42
N SER A 6 12.59 -37.74 -15.55
CA SER A 6 11.27 -37.67 -14.92
C SER A 6 10.95 -38.64 -13.78
N ILE A 7 10.42 -38.13 -12.69
CA ILE A 7 9.32 -38.80 -11.97
C ILE A 7 8.34 -37.74 -11.48
N PHE A 8 7.23 -37.64 -12.17
CA PHE A 8 5.96 -37.13 -11.68
C PHE A 8 5.41 -38.04 -10.62
N ASP A 9 5.01 -37.57 -9.48
CA ASP A 9 4.01 -38.29 -8.72
C ASP A 9 2.89 -37.35 -8.26
N ARG A 10 1.72 -37.70 -8.75
CA ARG A 10 0.40 -37.17 -8.46
C ARG A 10 0.00 -37.58 -7.05
N ARG A 11 -0.44 -36.68 -6.23
CA ARG A 11 -1.44 -36.99 -5.19
C ARG A 11 -2.55 -35.94 -5.17
N ARG A 12 -3.60 -36.27 -5.96
CA ARG A 12 -4.96 -35.77 -5.72
C ARG A 12 -5.41 -36.26 -4.34
N ARG A 13 -5.83 -35.33 -3.50
CA ARG A 13 -6.74 -35.63 -2.40
C ARG A 13 -8.01 -34.84 -2.58
N ILE A 14 -9.02 -35.54 -2.98
CA ILE A 14 -10.42 -35.17 -3.00
C ILE A 14 -10.90 -35.24 -1.54
N PHE A 15 -11.46 -34.18 -1.03
CA PHE A 15 -12.33 -34.22 0.14
C PHE A 15 -13.66 -33.62 -0.27
N ALA A 16 -14.65 -34.52 -0.31
CA ALA A 16 -16.05 -34.24 -0.52
C ALA A 16 -16.75 -34.05 0.84
N ALA A 17 -17.76 -33.20 0.80
CA ALA A 17 -19.00 -33.21 1.58
C ALA A 17 -18.95 -32.83 3.07
N ALA A 18 -19.72 -31.79 3.42
CA ALA A 18 -20.97 -31.99 4.13
C ALA A 18 -21.76 -30.68 4.19
N VAL A 19 -22.94 -30.72 3.61
CA VAL A 19 -24.05 -29.77 3.74
C VAL A 19 -24.66 -29.99 5.12
N ALA A 20 -24.81 -28.91 5.89
CA ALA A 20 -25.70 -28.87 7.04
C ALA A 20 -26.58 -27.62 6.95
N LEU A 21 -27.80 -27.91 6.55
CA LEU A 21 -28.95 -27.03 6.53
C LEU A 21 -29.46 -26.90 7.97
N SER A 22 -29.53 -25.70 8.53
CA SER A 22 -30.22 -25.44 9.79
C SER A 22 -31.19 -24.27 9.59
N LEU A 23 -32.44 -24.61 9.42
CA LEU A 23 -33.60 -23.74 9.63
C LEU A 23 -33.85 -23.63 11.12
N MET A 24 -34.22 -22.45 11.64
CA MET A 24 -35.18 -22.24 12.73
C MET A 24 -35.42 -20.73 12.98
N PRO A 25 -36.51 -20.33 13.75
CA PRO A 25 -37.67 -19.71 13.14
C PRO A 25 -37.93 -18.26 13.62
N ALA A 26 -38.83 -17.61 12.92
CA ALA A 26 -39.41 -16.31 13.29
C ALA A 26 -40.31 -16.41 14.55
N THR A 27 -40.19 -15.42 15.44
CA THR A 27 -41.23 -15.16 16.44
C THR A 27 -41.65 -13.69 16.35
N ALA A 28 -42.87 -13.50 15.89
CA ALA A 28 -43.63 -12.27 15.96
C ALA A 28 -44.31 -12.19 17.33
N CYS A 29 -44.31 -11.01 17.93
CA CYS A 29 -45.28 -10.64 18.97
C CYS A 29 -45.87 -9.27 18.68
N THR A 30 -47.11 -9.32 18.28
CA THR A 30 -48.10 -8.24 18.23
C THR A 30 -48.74 -8.03 19.61
N GLY A 31 -49.04 -6.77 19.93
CA GLY A 31 -49.99 -6.36 20.98
C GLY A 31 -49.80 -4.85 21.24
N GLY A 32 -50.61 -3.94 20.91
CA GLY A 32 -52.04 -3.74 20.99
C GLY A 32 -52.43 -3.05 22.28
N GLY A 33 -52.84 -1.73 22.20
CA GLY A 33 -53.76 -1.24 23.23
C GLY A 33 -53.54 0.17 23.81
N THR A 34 -54.19 1.18 23.22
CA THR A 34 -55.04 2.25 23.83
C THR A 34 -54.44 3.30 24.78
N THR A 35 -54.59 4.54 24.36
CA THR A 35 -54.70 5.84 25.09
C THR A 35 -56.04 5.94 25.85
N PRO A 36 -56.36 6.93 26.74
CA PRO A 36 -55.72 8.22 27.05
C PRO A 36 -55.71 8.59 28.54
N GLY A 37 -55.04 9.68 28.91
CA GLY A 37 -55.16 10.31 30.21
C GLY A 37 -54.24 11.52 30.36
N ALA A 38 -54.80 12.70 30.18
CA ALA A 38 -54.14 13.98 30.46
C ALA A 38 -54.02 14.20 31.98
N THR A 39 -52.86 14.66 32.45
CA THR A 39 -52.76 15.49 33.67
C THR A 39 -51.43 16.24 33.71
N ALA A 40 -51.54 17.49 34.08
CA ALA A 40 -50.64 18.62 34.20
C ALA A 40 -49.20 18.38 34.59
N ALA A 41 -48.34 19.29 34.07
CA ALA A 41 -46.96 19.50 34.37
C ALA A 41 -46.65 19.84 35.85
N PRO A 42 -45.41 19.57 36.27
CA PRO A 42 -44.63 20.62 36.88
C PRO A 42 -43.34 20.93 36.07
N GLU A 43 -43.02 22.19 36.01
CA GLU A 43 -41.78 22.75 35.46
C GLU A 43 -40.55 22.10 36.11
N SER A 44 -39.78 21.38 35.32
CA SER A 44 -38.49 20.91 35.74
C SER A 44 -37.42 21.78 35.08
N SER A 45 -36.79 22.59 35.90
CA SER A 45 -35.62 23.39 35.57
C SER A 45 -34.55 22.54 34.89
N SER A 46 -34.28 22.85 33.61
CA SER A 46 -33.20 22.29 32.83
C SER A 46 -31.85 22.69 33.46
N PRO A 47 -30.97 21.73 33.80
CA PRO A 47 -29.62 22.10 34.18
C PRO A 47 -28.91 22.67 32.97
N ALA A 48 -28.31 23.87 33.14
CA ALA A 48 -27.48 24.51 32.15
C ALA A 48 -26.34 23.56 31.69
N ALA A 49 -26.30 23.28 30.40
CA ALA A 49 -25.24 22.50 29.80
C ALA A 49 -23.88 23.22 30.07
N SER A 50 -23.02 22.56 30.81
CA SER A 50 -21.63 22.98 31.00
C SER A 50 -20.98 23.07 29.62
N PRO A 51 -20.22 24.14 29.29
CA PRO A 51 -19.53 24.23 28.01
C PRO A 51 -18.56 23.07 27.86
N THR A 52 -18.85 22.20 26.91
CA THR A 52 -17.90 21.15 26.49
C THR A 52 -16.64 21.87 26.02
N GLN A 53 -15.53 21.70 26.74
CA GLN A 53 -14.24 22.21 26.33
C GLN A 53 -13.90 21.57 24.99
N THR A 54 -13.89 22.36 23.93
CA THR A 54 -13.37 21.96 22.62
C THR A 54 -11.89 21.63 22.83
N ALA A 55 -11.51 20.37 22.61
CA ALA A 55 -10.13 19.94 22.70
C ALA A 55 -9.30 20.81 21.75
N THR A 56 -8.30 21.51 22.28
CA THR A 56 -7.31 22.24 21.49
C THR A 56 -6.62 21.21 20.58
N PRO A 57 -6.58 21.41 19.25
CA PRO A 57 -5.92 20.47 18.37
C PRO A 57 -4.43 20.36 18.78
N THR A 58 -4.00 19.15 19.09
CA THR A 58 -2.59 18.85 19.33
C THR A 58 -1.82 19.20 18.04
N PRO A 59 -0.76 20.01 18.08
CA PRO A 59 0.00 20.35 16.88
C PRO A 59 0.53 19.07 16.23
N THR A 60 0.14 18.83 14.99
CA THR A 60 0.68 17.72 14.19
C THR A 60 2.16 17.98 13.99
N ALA A 61 3.00 17.02 14.35
CA ALA A 61 4.44 17.13 14.20
C ALA A 61 4.81 17.42 12.74
N SER A 62 5.64 18.44 12.49
CA SER A 62 6.01 18.88 11.15
C SER A 62 6.94 17.87 10.47
N TYR A 63 6.73 17.61 9.18
CA TYR A 63 7.64 16.82 8.36
C TYR A 63 9.03 17.45 8.32
N LYS A 64 10.05 16.62 8.48
CA LYS A 64 11.45 16.96 8.29
C LYS A 64 12.11 15.92 7.39
N PRO A 65 12.69 16.29 6.25
CA PRO A 65 13.41 15.33 5.40
C PRO A 65 14.68 14.84 6.09
N ALA A 66 15.16 13.67 5.68
CA ALA A 66 16.47 13.17 6.09
C ALA A 66 17.58 14.04 5.52
N ASP A 67 18.61 14.25 6.31
CA ASP A 67 19.82 14.99 5.93
C ASP A 67 21.06 14.44 6.67
N ALA A 68 22.21 15.10 6.56
CA ALA A 68 23.43 14.74 7.27
C ALA A 68 23.29 14.78 8.81
N SER A 69 22.27 15.45 9.34
CA SER A 69 22.03 15.56 10.80
C SER A 69 21.24 14.36 11.34
N GLY A 70 20.50 13.64 10.49
CA GLY A 70 19.72 12.46 10.90
C GLY A 70 18.62 12.06 9.94
N ARG A 71 17.88 11.04 10.37
CA ARG A 71 16.76 10.43 9.65
C ARG A 71 15.61 11.40 9.43
N ALA A 72 14.80 11.14 8.42
CA ALA A 72 13.52 11.83 8.23
C ALA A 72 12.59 11.64 9.43
N GLN A 73 11.75 12.63 9.67
CA GLN A 73 10.78 12.62 10.76
C GLN A 73 9.40 13.00 10.24
N ASN A 74 8.38 12.35 10.76
CA ASN A 74 6.98 12.65 10.46
C ASN A 74 6.68 12.65 8.96
N VAL A 75 7.30 11.71 8.23
CA VAL A 75 7.07 11.54 6.79
C VAL A 75 5.62 11.07 6.60
N PRO A 76 4.80 11.79 5.82
CA PRO A 76 3.44 11.36 5.59
C PRO A 76 3.44 10.10 4.70
N VAL A 77 2.68 9.08 5.11
CA VAL A 77 2.46 7.90 4.27
C VAL A 77 1.69 8.33 3.03
N PRO A 78 2.14 7.97 1.80
CA PRO A 78 1.41 8.26 0.59
C PRO A 78 -0.02 7.71 0.64
N VAL A 79 -0.98 8.49 0.16
CA VAL A 79 -2.40 8.12 0.12
C VAL A 79 -2.75 7.62 -1.28
N LEU A 80 -3.45 6.47 -1.35
CA LEU A 80 -3.92 5.92 -2.62
C LEU A 80 -4.83 6.93 -3.34
N PRO A 81 -4.49 7.37 -4.56
CA PRO A 81 -5.36 8.27 -5.33
C PRO A 81 -6.71 7.63 -5.61
N GLU A 82 -7.78 8.43 -5.66
CA GLU A 82 -9.13 7.93 -5.92
C GLU A 82 -9.22 7.21 -7.28
N ALA A 83 -8.54 7.74 -8.30
CA ALA A 83 -8.47 7.10 -9.61
C ALA A 83 -7.90 5.67 -9.54
N ALA A 84 -6.94 5.41 -8.65
CA ALA A 84 -6.30 4.10 -8.50
C ALA A 84 -7.21 3.02 -7.86
N LYS A 85 -8.43 3.37 -7.46
CA LYS A 85 -9.41 2.42 -6.93
C LYS A 85 -10.27 1.76 -8.01
N ALA A 86 -10.18 2.20 -9.26
CA ALA A 86 -11.00 1.69 -10.35
C ALA A 86 -10.21 0.72 -11.24
N GLU A 87 -10.85 -0.34 -11.70
CA GLU A 87 -10.33 -1.24 -12.73
C GLU A 87 -10.48 -0.58 -14.11
N THR A 88 -9.62 0.39 -14.36
CA THR A 88 -9.55 1.15 -15.60
C THR A 88 -8.09 1.38 -15.99
N LYS A 89 -7.87 1.82 -17.22
CA LYS A 89 -6.54 2.21 -17.69
C LYS A 89 -5.95 3.32 -16.80
N GLU A 90 -6.73 4.35 -16.54
CA GLU A 90 -6.35 5.50 -15.72
C GLU A 90 -6.10 5.07 -14.27
N GLY A 91 -6.89 4.09 -13.78
CA GLY A 91 -6.72 3.51 -12.44
C GLY A 91 -5.40 2.76 -12.30
N LEU A 92 -5.05 1.92 -13.27
CA LEU A 92 -3.77 1.20 -13.32
C LEU A 92 -2.58 2.16 -13.40
N GLU A 93 -2.65 3.18 -14.28
CA GLU A 93 -1.59 4.19 -14.43
C GLU A 93 -1.41 5.02 -13.14
N ALA A 94 -2.51 5.36 -12.44
CA ALA A 94 -2.48 6.04 -11.16
C ALA A 94 -1.92 5.14 -10.05
N PHE A 95 -2.28 3.85 -10.04
CA PHE A 95 -1.73 2.86 -9.12
C PHE A 95 -0.21 2.69 -9.31
N ALA A 96 0.26 2.60 -10.53
CA ALA A 96 1.69 2.49 -10.80
C ALA A 96 2.47 3.69 -10.23
N ARG A 97 1.98 4.91 -10.42
CA ARG A 97 2.57 6.12 -9.82
C ARG A 97 2.56 6.07 -8.29
N TYR A 98 1.47 5.62 -7.70
CA TYR A 98 1.34 5.45 -6.26
C TYR A 98 2.35 4.44 -5.71
N TRP A 99 2.55 3.32 -6.38
CA TRP A 99 3.53 2.30 -5.98
C TRP A 99 4.96 2.87 -5.89
N PHE A 100 5.39 3.70 -6.86
CA PHE A 100 6.68 4.38 -6.81
C PHE A 100 6.77 5.46 -5.73
N GLN A 101 5.64 6.07 -5.34
CA GLN A 101 5.60 6.96 -4.18
C GLN A 101 5.81 6.18 -2.89
N LEU A 102 5.20 4.98 -2.76
CA LEU A 102 5.44 4.08 -1.62
C LEU A 102 6.89 3.60 -1.56
N LEU A 103 7.50 3.32 -2.71
CA LEU A 103 8.92 2.97 -2.77
C LEU A 103 9.80 4.13 -2.31
N SER A 104 9.50 5.36 -2.73
CA SER A 104 10.20 6.56 -2.25
C SER A 104 10.03 6.76 -0.74
N TYR A 105 8.83 6.53 -0.21
CA TYR A 105 8.56 6.53 1.23
C TYR A 105 9.41 5.49 1.97
N GLY A 106 9.52 4.27 1.42
CA GLY A 106 10.38 3.22 1.95
C GLY A 106 11.86 3.62 1.99
N TYR A 107 12.37 4.25 0.91
CA TYR A 107 13.75 4.79 0.89
C TYR A 107 13.97 5.81 1.99
N GLU A 108 13.05 6.74 2.19
CA GLU A 108 13.20 7.83 3.15
C GLU A 108 13.06 7.36 4.61
N THR A 109 12.17 6.40 4.88
CA THR A 109 11.80 6.01 6.25
C THR A 109 12.40 4.69 6.72
N GLY A 110 12.67 3.78 5.80
CA GLY A 110 12.94 2.37 6.08
C GLY A 110 11.68 1.53 6.31
N ASP A 111 10.49 2.15 6.35
CA ASP A 111 9.22 1.45 6.47
C ASP A 111 8.73 0.99 5.11
N ILE A 112 8.78 -0.30 4.88
CA ILE A 112 8.36 -0.93 3.63
C ILE A 112 6.92 -1.49 3.69
N GLY A 113 6.28 -1.45 4.85
CA GLY A 113 4.95 -2.00 5.07
C GLY A 113 3.90 -1.53 4.07
N PRO A 114 3.78 -0.21 3.79
CA PRO A 114 2.83 0.28 2.78
C PRO A 114 3.10 -0.24 1.37
N LEU A 115 4.36 -0.43 0.97
CA LEU A 115 4.73 -1.00 -0.33
C LEU A 115 4.37 -2.48 -0.40
N GLU A 116 4.64 -3.24 0.66
CA GLU A 116 4.23 -4.65 0.76
C GLU A 116 2.72 -4.79 0.66
N ALA A 117 1.97 -3.91 1.33
CA ALA A 117 0.51 -3.90 1.26
C ALA A 117 -0.03 -3.63 -0.16
N ALA A 118 0.70 -2.92 -1.00
CA ALA A 118 0.37 -2.64 -2.40
C ALA A 118 0.95 -3.67 -3.39
N SER A 119 1.57 -4.74 -2.89
CA SER A 119 2.22 -5.76 -3.71
C SER A 119 1.72 -7.15 -3.34
N GLU A 120 1.71 -8.07 -4.31
CA GLU A 120 1.40 -9.46 -4.02
C GLU A 120 2.57 -10.13 -3.25
N PRO A 121 2.28 -11.04 -2.31
CA PRO A 121 3.32 -11.76 -1.58
C PRO A 121 4.28 -12.55 -2.49
N SER A 122 3.84 -12.89 -3.68
CA SER A 122 4.63 -13.58 -4.71
C SER A 122 5.58 -12.66 -5.49
N CYS A 123 5.48 -11.35 -5.29
CA CYS A 123 6.32 -10.37 -5.99
C CYS A 123 7.79 -10.47 -5.57
N THR A 124 8.59 -11.23 -6.32
CA THR A 124 10.01 -11.45 -6.02
C THR A 124 10.83 -10.14 -6.09
N SER A 125 10.55 -9.28 -7.07
CA SER A 125 11.23 -7.98 -7.19
C SER A 125 10.90 -7.06 -6.01
N CYS A 126 9.65 -7.07 -5.53
CA CYS A 126 9.24 -6.31 -4.34
C CYS A 126 9.96 -6.82 -3.07
N GLY A 127 10.13 -8.14 -2.94
CA GLY A 127 10.89 -8.75 -1.83
C GLY A 127 12.36 -8.32 -1.83
N ARG A 128 13.02 -8.27 -2.99
CA ARG A 128 14.39 -7.76 -3.12
C ARG A 128 14.50 -6.30 -2.71
N VAL A 129 13.55 -5.46 -3.10
CA VAL A 129 13.49 -4.06 -2.68
C VAL A 129 13.41 -3.96 -1.15
N LYS A 130 12.57 -4.77 -0.51
CA LYS A 130 12.47 -4.84 0.95
C LYS A 130 13.82 -5.12 1.61
N GLU A 131 14.52 -6.18 1.15
CA GLU A 131 15.82 -6.56 1.70
C GLU A 131 16.84 -5.42 1.60
N VAL A 132 16.90 -4.75 0.45
CA VAL A 132 17.82 -3.62 0.22
C VAL A 132 17.49 -2.45 1.13
N VAL A 133 16.22 -2.01 1.20
CA VAL A 133 15.78 -0.87 2.01
C VAL A 133 16.02 -1.14 3.49
N GLN A 134 15.61 -2.30 3.99
CA GLN A 134 15.80 -2.68 5.39
C GLN A 134 17.30 -2.81 5.72
N GLY A 135 18.10 -3.36 4.81
CA GLY A 135 19.54 -3.45 4.97
C GLY A 135 20.20 -2.08 5.16
N TRP A 136 19.79 -1.07 4.38
CA TRP A 136 20.32 0.29 4.51
C TRP A 136 19.83 1.06 5.72
N HIS A 137 18.67 0.72 6.27
CA HIS A 137 18.14 1.32 7.49
C HIS A 137 18.51 0.58 8.78
N SER A 138 19.23 -0.56 8.67
CA SER A 138 19.74 -1.30 9.83
C SER A 138 20.87 -0.55 10.54
N ASP A 139 21.18 -0.97 11.77
CA ASP A 139 22.35 -0.51 12.55
C ASP A 139 22.45 1.01 12.69
N GLY A 140 21.34 1.71 12.73
CA GLY A 140 21.32 3.16 12.89
C GLY A 140 21.62 3.96 11.63
N ARG A 141 21.86 3.31 10.47
CA ARG A 141 22.07 3.95 9.16
C ARG A 141 20.79 4.55 8.60
N TRP A 142 20.90 5.48 7.67
CA TRP A 142 19.76 6.05 6.96
C TRP A 142 20.12 6.53 5.57
N LEU A 143 19.07 6.75 4.78
CA LEU A 143 19.12 7.32 3.44
C LEU A 143 18.57 8.75 3.47
N ALA A 144 19.12 9.63 2.63
CA ALA A 144 18.63 11.00 2.45
C ALA A 144 18.53 11.32 0.95
N GLY A 145 17.37 11.81 0.51
CA GLY A 145 17.05 11.99 -0.90
C GLY A 145 16.60 10.68 -1.56
N GLY A 146 16.95 10.50 -2.84
CA GLY A 146 16.64 9.27 -3.58
C GLY A 146 15.17 9.12 -3.98
N LYS A 147 14.41 10.22 -4.00
CA LYS A 147 13.02 10.21 -4.45
C LYS A 147 12.92 9.70 -5.88
N LEU A 148 11.98 8.79 -6.12
CA LEU A 148 11.66 8.29 -7.43
C LEU A 148 10.59 9.19 -8.07
N VAL A 149 10.93 9.76 -9.22
CA VAL A 149 10.06 10.66 -9.97
C VAL A 149 9.54 9.93 -11.21
N VAL A 150 8.25 9.66 -11.23
CA VAL A 150 7.58 9.04 -12.37
C VAL A 150 7.24 10.11 -13.41
N GLU A 151 7.97 10.13 -14.51
CA GLU A 151 7.76 11.04 -15.65
C GLU A 151 6.56 10.62 -16.49
N GLY A 152 6.35 9.31 -16.68
CA GLY A 152 5.26 8.74 -17.45
C GLY A 152 4.82 7.39 -16.92
N ALA A 153 3.52 7.10 -17.02
CA ALA A 153 2.97 5.77 -16.83
C ALA A 153 1.92 5.55 -17.93
N GLN A 154 2.04 4.46 -18.69
CA GLN A 154 1.19 4.17 -19.85
C GLN A 154 0.85 2.70 -19.91
N SER A 155 -0.43 2.39 -20.05
CA SER A 155 -0.95 1.04 -20.26
C SER A 155 -1.75 0.96 -21.56
N LYS A 156 -1.72 -0.19 -22.23
CA LYS A 156 -2.68 -0.53 -23.27
C LYS A 156 -3.99 -1.05 -22.69
N PHE A 157 -4.00 -1.36 -21.43
CA PHE A 157 -5.13 -1.93 -20.67
C PHE A 157 -5.70 -3.18 -21.35
N VAL A 158 -4.80 -4.08 -21.74
CA VAL A 158 -5.12 -5.39 -22.29
C VAL A 158 -4.69 -6.44 -21.28
N GLU A 159 -5.59 -7.37 -20.94
CA GLU A 159 -5.25 -8.49 -20.08
C GLU A 159 -4.14 -9.33 -20.70
N THR A 160 -3.13 -9.64 -19.89
CA THR A 160 -1.99 -10.52 -20.26
C THR A 160 -2.03 -11.86 -19.52
N GLY A 161 -2.87 -11.96 -18.51
CA GLY A 161 -3.24 -13.12 -17.71
C GLY A 161 -4.57 -12.86 -17.02
N PRO A 162 -5.17 -13.80 -16.27
CA PRO A 162 -6.43 -13.59 -15.56
C PRO A 162 -6.34 -12.37 -14.62
N SER A 163 -7.10 -11.31 -14.92
CA SER A 163 -7.08 -10.02 -14.21
C SER A 163 -5.70 -9.36 -14.13
N GLU A 164 -4.75 -9.72 -15.00
CA GLU A 164 -3.40 -9.17 -15.04
C GLU A 164 -3.25 -8.14 -16.15
N TYR A 165 -2.66 -7.01 -15.82
CA TYR A 165 -2.46 -5.89 -16.74
C TYR A 165 -1.03 -5.38 -16.64
N GLN A 166 -0.54 -4.80 -17.73
CA GLN A 166 0.80 -4.23 -17.80
C GLN A 166 0.75 -2.71 -17.92
N VAL A 167 1.70 -2.05 -17.24
CA VAL A 167 1.94 -0.61 -17.38
C VAL A 167 3.44 -0.36 -17.52
N LEU A 168 3.80 0.42 -18.53
CA LEU A 168 5.15 0.95 -18.71
C LEU A 168 5.29 2.21 -17.89
N VAL A 169 6.34 2.29 -17.09
CA VAL A 169 6.64 3.44 -16.24
C VAL A 169 8.00 3.99 -16.62
N GLN A 170 8.06 5.27 -16.90
CA GLN A 170 9.31 6.00 -17.05
C GLN A 170 9.61 6.69 -15.73
N VAL A 171 10.75 6.36 -15.12
CA VAL A 171 11.12 6.81 -13.80
C VAL A 171 12.60 7.17 -13.73
N HIS A 172 12.93 8.21 -12.97
CA HIS A 172 14.30 8.49 -12.55
C HIS A 172 14.39 8.63 -11.04
N GLN A 173 15.60 8.47 -10.50
CA GLN A 173 15.87 8.67 -9.09
C GLN A 173 16.65 9.97 -8.88
N GLU A 174 16.18 10.80 -7.94
CA GLU A 174 16.93 11.96 -7.46
C GLU A 174 18.20 11.55 -6.71
N PRO A 175 19.16 12.47 -6.51
CA PRO A 175 20.40 12.15 -5.78
C PRO A 175 20.09 11.49 -4.44
N LEU A 176 20.84 10.43 -4.13
CA LEU A 176 20.68 9.65 -2.90
C LEU A 176 22.00 9.66 -2.13
N SER A 177 21.91 9.93 -0.83
CA SER A 177 23.03 9.90 0.10
C SER A 177 22.83 8.83 1.15
N TYR A 178 23.87 8.07 1.43
CA TYR A 178 23.89 6.97 2.40
C TYR A 178 24.68 7.40 3.62
N TYR A 179 24.07 7.40 4.80
CA TYR A 179 24.69 7.82 6.04
C TYR A 179 24.85 6.67 7.03
N ARG A 180 25.98 6.61 7.69
CA ARG A 180 26.26 5.70 8.80
C ARG A 180 25.67 6.24 10.11
N ALA A 181 25.57 5.37 11.11
CA ALA A 181 25.04 5.72 12.44
C ALA A 181 25.82 6.89 13.12
N ASP A 182 27.11 7.02 12.82
CA ASP A 182 27.95 8.11 13.31
C ASP A 182 27.83 9.41 12.51
N LYS A 183 26.89 9.47 11.57
CA LYS A 183 26.58 10.59 10.67
C LYS A 183 27.62 10.82 9.56
N THR A 184 28.56 9.92 9.39
CA THR A 184 29.48 9.99 8.24
C THR A 184 28.76 9.60 6.95
N LEU A 185 29.06 10.33 5.88
CA LEU A 185 28.60 9.97 4.54
C LEU A 185 29.38 8.75 4.07
N ASP A 186 28.65 7.69 3.74
CA ASP A 186 29.21 6.45 3.20
C ASP A 186 29.33 6.51 1.68
N GLU A 187 28.21 6.86 1.02
CA GLU A 187 28.11 6.94 -0.43
C GLU A 187 27.14 8.05 -0.83
N LYS A 188 27.33 8.58 -2.03
CA LYS A 188 26.40 9.48 -2.67
C LYS A 188 26.29 9.14 -4.14
N THR A 189 25.07 9.02 -4.64
CA THR A 189 24.79 8.84 -6.06
C THR A 189 24.34 10.14 -6.69
N ASP A 190 24.68 10.33 -7.97
CA ASP A 190 24.11 11.38 -8.81
C ASP A 190 22.66 10.99 -9.21
N PRO A 191 21.88 11.94 -9.76
CA PRO A 191 20.57 11.62 -10.32
C PRO A 191 20.71 10.54 -11.39
N SER A 192 19.85 9.53 -11.34
CA SER A 192 19.83 8.53 -12.40
C SER A 192 19.23 9.13 -13.69
N PRO A 193 19.63 8.66 -14.89
CA PRO A 193 18.86 8.91 -16.08
C PRO A 193 17.46 8.28 -15.93
N ALA A 194 16.48 8.80 -16.67
CA ALA A 194 15.17 8.16 -16.75
C ALA A 194 15.30 6.77 -17.39
N VAL A 195 14.73 5.76 -16.74
CA VAL A 195 14.70 4.38 -17.20
C VAL A 195 13.26 3.92 -17.40
N GLY A 196 13.06 2.89 -18.19
CA GLY A 196 11.77 2.25 -18.37
C GLY A 196 11.67 1.05 -17.42
N ASP A 197 10.56 0.99 -16.68
CA ASP A 197 10.14 -0.17 -15.92
C ASP A 197 8.84 -0.73 -16.49
N ILE A 198 8.67 -2.04 -16.38
CA ILE A 198 7.40 -2.67 -16.61
C ILE A 198 6.85 -3.17 -15.27
N MET A 199 5.65 -2.73 -14.94
CA MET A 199 4.88 -3.27 -13.83
C MET A 199 3.80 -4.19 -14.39
N VAL A 200 3.68 -5.39 -13.85
CA VAL A 200 2.50 -6.24 -13.98
C VAL A 200 1.70 -6.11 -12.70
N ALA A 201 0.43 -5.81 -12.80
CA ALA A 201 -0.47 -5.68 -11.66
C ALA A 201 -1.75 -6.47 -11.89
N THR A 202 -2.33 -6.98 -10.82
CA THR A 202 -3.64 -7.62 -10.83
C THR A 202 -4.67 -6.73 -10.16
N TYR A 203 -5.93 -6.85 -10.59
CA TYR A 203 -7.06 -6.19 -9.94
C TYR A 203 -7.98 -7.25 -9.34
N GLU A 204 -7.96 -7.35 -8.01
CA GLU A 204 -8.76 -8.33 -7.29
C GLU A 204 -9.41 -7.69 -6.06
N SER A 205 -10.64 -8.09 -5.78
CA SER A 205 -11.38 -7.61 -4.60
C SER A 205 -11.52 -6.08 -4.51
N GLY A 206 -11.47 -5.38 -5.66
CA GLY A 206 -11.60 -3.93 -5.71
C GLY A 206 -10.28 -3.17 -5.50
N GLU A 207 -9.15 -3.84 -5.56
CA GLU A 207 -7.83 -3.27 -5.33
C GLU A 207 -6.80 -3.72 -6.38
N TRP A 208 -5.86 -2.82 -6.72
CA TRP A 208 -4.67 -3.17 -7.48
C TRP A 208 -3.58 -3.71 -6.57
N LYS A 209 -2.86 -4.73 -7.04
CA LYS A 209 -1.62 -5.24 -6.42
C LYS A 209 -0.54 -5.42 -7.48
N ALA A 210 0.69 -5.02 -7.18
CA ALA A 210 1.82 -5.28 -8.05
C ALA A 210 2.24 -6.75 -7.95
N LEU A 211 2.28 -7.46 -9.09
CA LEU A 211 2.79 -8.83 -9.21
C LEU A 211 4.29 -8.85 -9.47
N THR A 212 4.78 -7.91 -10.25
CA THR A 212 6.20 -7.69 -10.50
C THR A 212 6.46 -6.27 -10.99
N VAL A 213 7.65 -5.77 -10.71
CA VAL A 213 8.15 -4.49 -11.25
C VAL A 213 9.60 -4.73 -11.67
N GLU A 214 9.88 -4.68 -12.97
CA GLU A 214 11.17 -5.03 -13.53
C GLU A 214 11.71 -3.92 -14.45
N HIS A 215 13.00 -3.69 -14.40
CA HIS A 215 13.69 -2.82 -15.32
C HIS A 215 13.65 -3.41 -16.74
N LEU A 216 13.29 -2.58 -17.70
CA LEU A 216 13.48 -2.91 -19.10
C LEU A 216 14.97 -2.77 -19.42
N ALA A 217 15.63 -3.90 -19.65
CA ALA A 217 17.02 -3.90 -20.09
C ALA A 217 17.16 -3.07 -21.38
N LYS A 218 18.16 -2.19 -21.46
CA LYS A 218 18.53 -1.60 -22.76
C LYS A 218 18.95 -2.75 -23.66
N SER A 219 18.30 -2.92 -24.80
CA SER A 219 18.83 -3.75 -25.88
C SER A 219 20.18 -3.16 -26.29
N GLU A 220 21.26 -3.87 -26.06
CA GLU A 220 22.58 -3.55 -26.58
C GLU A 220 22.58 -3.65 -28.12
#